data_96c41dec90ee76f72a01d90dcd8f8171
#
_entry.id   96c41dec90ee76f72a01d90dcd8f8171
#
_cell.length_a   1.000
_cell.length_b   1.000
_cell.length_c   1.000
_cell.angle_alpha   90.00
_cell.angle_beta   90.00
_cell.angle_gamma   90.00
#
_symmetry.space_group_name_H-M   'P 1'
#
loop_
_entity.id
_entity.type
_entity.pdbx_description
1 polymer ?
#
loop_
_entity_poly.entity_id
_entity_poly.type
_entity_poly.pdbx_seq_one_letter_code
_entity_poly.pdbx_strand_id
1 'polypeptide(L)'
;MRDVGKNIRDLRERKQLTQEELAARLFVTRQTVSNYETGKSRPDVEMLCKIADTLEVDANTILYGAPQPQRKQNLRRFGIATGILGIMIGIYFLCKPICRELSIMQFIVSPTVLLQTVWVPLTAVVGGWWLMQAAALLLKAQPICKPWGKYIRRAVLGLLIGCLAILLPYCIFWLIGDVRLLRDGAVDMVFDYIPLLSDAAYGLIWVNRSAAPVYSVLGALLWVTGFPVKKENNSRCA
;
A
#
# COMPACT_ATOMS: atom_id res chain seq x y z
N MET A 1 23.09 13.75 7.97
CA MET A 1 24.14 13.82 6.93
C MET A 1 24.48 12.39 6.55
N ARG A 2 24.31 11.96 5.29
CA ARG A 2 24.61 10.57 4.89
C ARG A 2 26.11 10.38 4.90
N ASP A 3 26.56 9.29 5.47
CA ASP A 3 27.97 8.99 5.74
C ASP A 3 28.61 8.34 4.50
N VAL A 4 29.27 9.15 3.67
CA VAL A 4 29.97 8.70 2.45
C VAL A 4 31.00 7.62 2.79
N GLY A 5 31.71 7.74 3.90
CA GLY A 5 32.70 6.76 4.32
C GLY A 5 32.09 5.39 4.60
N LYS A 6 30.94 5.37 5.28
CA LYS A 6 30.17 4.14 5.50
C LYS A 6 29.71 3.50 4.21
N ASN A 7 29.26 4.32 3.24
CA ASN A 7 28.82 3.80 1.94
C ASN A 7 30.00 3.15 1.17
N ILE A 8 31.18 3.79 1.18
CA ILE A 8 32.38 3.23 0.57
C ILE A 8 32.72 1.87 1.19
N ARG A 9 32.72 1.80 2.52
CA ARG A 9 32.98 0.55 3.25
C ARG A 9 31.97 -0.54 2.90
N ASP A 10 30.67 -0.24 2.95
CA ASP A 10 29.61 -1.21 2.65
C ASP A 10 29.70 -1.75 1.20
N LEU A 11 30.07 -0.89 0.24
CA LEU A 11 30.26 -1.25 -1.16
C LEU A 11 31.51 -2.13 -1.36
N ARG A 12 32.62 -1.76 -0.72
CA ARG A 12 33.86 -2.56 -0.74
C ARG A 12 33.63 -3.96 -0.18
N GLU A 13 32.98 -4.06 1.00
CA GLU A 13 32.67 -5.35 1.63
C GLU A 13 31.72 -6.20 0.77
N ARG A 14 30.78 -5.60 0.06
CA ARG A 14 29.92 -6.32 -0.91
C ARG A 14 30.69 -6.90 -2.09
N LYS A 15 31.76 -6.23 -2.53
CA LYS A 15 32.67 -6.70 -3.57
C LYS A 15 33.75 -7.66 -3.01
N GLN A 16 33.68 -7.95 -1.70
CA GLN A 16 34.63 -8.82 -0.98
C GLN A 16 36.10 -8.36 -1.07
N LEU A 17 36.30 -7.03 -1.22
CA LEU A 17 37.62 -6.43 -1.28
C LEU A 17 38.11 -6.06 0.13
N THR A 18 39.39 -6.26 0.38
CA THR A 18 40.10 -5.72 1.59
C THR A 18 40.38 -4.23 1.39
N GLN A 19 40.67 -3.51 2.47
CA GLN A 19 41.08 -2.10 2.36
C GLN A 19 42.43 -1.97 1.58
N GLU A 20 43.28 -2.96 1.62
CA GLU A 20 44.56 -3.00 0.91
C GLU A 20 44.32 -3.17 -0.61
N GLU A 21 43.45 -4.07 -0.99
CA GLU A 21 43.11 -4.31 -2.40
C GLU A 21 42.41 -3.09 -3.01
N LEU A 22 41.51 -2.43 -2.30
CA LEU A 22 40.90 -1.19 -2.77
C LEU A 22 41.96 -0.08 -2.89
N ALA A 23 42.85 0.06 -1.91
CA ALA A 23 43.91 1.04 -1.91
C ALA A 23 44.86 0.84 -3.12
N ALA A 24 45.26 -0.40 -3.38
CA ALA A 24 46.07 -0.74 -4.53
C ALA A 24 45.45 -0.37 -5.87
N ARG A 25 44.13 -0.63 -6.02
CA ARG A 25 43.36 -0.28 -7.27
C ARG A 25 43.19 1.23 -7.44
N LEU A 26 43.15 1.99 -6.34
CA LEU A 26 42.98 3.45 -6.34
C LEU A 26 44.33 4.18 -6.40
N PHE A 27 45.45 3.44 -6.31
CA PHE A 27 46.82 3.98 -6.21
C PHE A 27 47.00 4.92 -5.00
N VAL A 28 46.40 4.55 -3.87
CA VAL A 28 46.51 5.26 -2.57
C VAL A 28 47.01 4.31 -1.46
N THR A 29 47.29 4.85 -0.29
CA THR A 29 47.69 4.02 0.87
C THR A 29 46.45 3.39 1.52
N ARG A 30 46.62 2.21 2.15
CA ARG A 30 45.56 1.61 2.98
C ARG A 30 45.03 2.59 4.04
N GLN A 31 45.92 3.42 4.61
CA GLN A 31 45.57 4.43 5.61
C GLN A 31 44.61 5.47 5.01
N THR A 32 44.80 5.88 3.76
CA THR A 32 43.91 6.80 3.06
C THR A 32 42.51 6.22 2.93
N VAL A 33 42.38 4.95 2.50
CA VAL A 33 41.10 4.27 2.42
C VAL A 33 40.42 4.17 3.80
N SER A 34 41.20 3.79 4.84
CA SER A 34 40.70 3.73 6.21
C SER A 34 40.20 5.10 6.70
N ASN A 35 40.88 6.20 6.35
CA ASN A 35 40.46 7.55 6.70
C ASN A 35 39.18 7.96 5.96
N TYR A 36 39.00 7.56 4.70
CA TYR A 36 37.76 7.76 3.97
C TYR A 36 36.60 7.00 4.61
N GLU A 37 36.76 5.71 4.91
CA GLU A 37 35.75 4.85 5.51
C GLU A 37 35.34 5.29 6.92
N THR A 38 36.27 5.84 7.70
CA THR A 38 36.01 6.35 9.06
C THR A 38 35.56 7.81 9.10
N GLY A 39 35.50 8.48 7.94
CA GLY A 39 35.11 9.89 7.83
C GLY A 39 36.14 10.90 8.35
N LYS A 40 37.39 10.45 8.66
CA LYS A 40 38.50 11.34 9.07
C LYS A 40 38.97 12.26 7.94
N SER A 41 38.87 11.78 6.69
CA SER A 41 39.08 12.60 5.49
C SER A 41 37.95 12.33 4.48
N ARG A 42 37.73 13.28 3.58
CA ARG A 42 36.73 13.12 2.51
C ARG A 42 37.50 13.01 1.19
N PRO A 43 37.11 12.04 0.32
CA PRO A 43 37.60 11.99 -1.02
C PRO A 43 37.09 13.22 -1.79
N ASP A 44 37.92 13.79 -2.67
CA ASP A 44 37.51 14.81 -3.63
C ASP A 44 36.64 14.21 -4.75
N VAL A 45 36.14 15.05 -5.64
CA VAL A 45 35.21 14.60 -6.70
C VAL A 45 35.90 13.60 -7.64
N GLU A 46 37.17 13.84 -7.98
CA GLU A 46 37.94 12.96 -8.86
C GLU A 46 38.15 11.58 -8.24
N MET A 47 38.53 11.55 -6.94
CA MET A 47 38.68 10.31 -6.19
C MET A 47 37.34 9.57 -6.00
N LEU A 48 36.22 10.30 -5.81
CA LEU A 48 34.88 9.68 -5.76
C LEU A 48 34.54 8.99 -7.08
N CYS A 49 34.86 9.60 -8.22
CA CYS A 49 34.68 8.96 -9.53
C CYS A 49 35.56 7.71 -9.66
N LYS A 50 36.83 7.77 -9.29
CA LYS A 50 37.74 6.62 -9.31
C LYS A 50 37.27 5.47 -8.40
N ILE A 51 36.76 5.80 -7.22
CA ILE A 51 36.16 4.79 -6.31
C ILE A 51 34.91 4.17 -6.95
N ALA A 52 34.06 4.98 -7.59
CA ALA A 52 32.86 4.53 -8.26
C ALA A 52 33.18 3.54 -9.40
N ASP A 53 34.16 3.89 -10.25
CA ASP A 53 34.63 3.05 -11.34
C ASP A 53 35.26 1.73 -10.83
N THR A 54 36.08 1.82 -9.79
CA THR A 54 36.74 0.66 -9.17
C THR A 54 35.75 -0.32 -8.54
N LEU A 55 34.68 0.21 -7.94
CA LEU A 55 33.62 -0.58 -7.33
C LEU A 55 32.49 -0.92 -8.32
N GLU A 56 32.57 -0.47 -9.57
CA GLU A 56 31.55 -0.65 -10.61
C GLU A 56 30.16 -0.20 -10.16
N VAL A 57 30.09 1.00 -9.59
CA VAL A 57 28.85 1.61 -9.11
C VAL A 57 28.74 3.04 -9.64
N ASP A 58 27.53 3.59 -9.63
CA ASP A 58 27.34 5.03 -9.90
C ASP A 58 27.86 5.86 -8.72
N ALA A 59 28.52 7.00 -8.99
CA ALA A 59 28.99 7.95 -7.99
C ALA A 59 27.87 8.40 -7.03
N ASN A 60 26.63 8.50 -7.52
CA ASN A 60 25.46 8.74 -6.67
C ASN A 60 25.23 7.64 -5.63
N THR A 61 25.62 6.40 -5.92
CA THR A 61 25.53 5.29 -4.95
C THR A 61 26.51 5.48 -3.79
N ILE A 62 27.68 6.07 -4.04
CA ILE A 62 28.63 6.40 -3.00
C ILE A 62 28.15 7.58 -2.15
N LEU A 63 27.64 8.63 -2.81
CA LEU A 63 27.18 9.85 -2.13
C LEU A 63 25.90 9.63 -1.30
N TYR A 64 24.94 8.89 -1.85
CA TYR A 64 23.59 8.73 -1.27
C TYR A 64 23.33 7.35 -0.66
N GLY A 65 24.26 6.42 -0.79
CA GLY A 65 24.15 5.02 -0.39
C GLY A 65 23.50 4.17 -1.47
N ALA A 66 23.86 2.89 -1.49
CA ALA A 66 23.21 1.92 -2.37
C ALA A 66 21.70 1.94 -2.10
N PRO A 67 20.85 1.95 -3.14
CA PRO A 67 19.42 1.83 -2.95
C PRO A 67 19.16 0.58 -2.10
N GLN A 68 18.51 0.76 -0.95
CA GLN A 68 18.18 -0.37 -0.07
C GLN A 68 17.43 -1.42 -0.90
N PRO A 69 17.75 -2.70 -0.79
CA PRO A 69 17.15 -3.70 -1.63
C PRO A 69 15.62 -3.59 -1.48
N GLN A 70 14.95 -3.18 -2.56
CA GLN A 70 13.49 -3.01 -2.65
C GLN A 70 12.75 -4.23 -2.07
N ARG A 71 13.40 -5.40 -2.09
CA ARG A 71 12.90 -6.64 -1.51
C ARG A 71 12.58 -6.55 -0.02
N LYS A 72 13.46 -5.94 0.82
CA LYS A 72 13.20 -5.78 2.28
C LYS A 72 12.00 -4.86 2.52
N GLN A 73 11.90 -3.80 1.72
CA GLN A 73 10.81 -2.83 1.82
C GLN A 73 9.48 -3.43 1.35
N ASN A 74 9.51 -4.22 0.27
CA ASN A 74 8.36 -4.92 -0.24
C ASN A 74 7.89 -6.02 0.72
N LEU A 75 8.81 -6.76 1.34
CA LEU A 75 8.47 -7.77 2.35
C LEU A 75 7.82 -7.14 3.59
N ARG A 76 8.35 -6.01 4.08
CA ARG A 76 7.73 -5.27 5.20
C ARG A 76 6.32 -4.78 4.84
N ARG A 77 6.12 -4.22 3.64
CA ARG A 77 4.81 -3.79 3.16
C ARG A 77 3.84 -4.95 3.05
N PHE A 78 4.30 -6.09 2.55
CA PHE A 78 3.51 -7.33 2.48
C PHE A 78 3.10 -7.81 3.86
N GLY A 79 4.01 -7.82 4.85
CA GLY A 79 3.70 -8.21 6.23
C GLY A 79 2.64 -7.30 6.85
N ILE A 80 2.74 -5.98 6.67
CA ILE A 80 1.73 -5.02 7.15
C ILE A 80 0.37 -5.28 6.50
N ALA A 81 0.35 -5.48 5.18
CA ALA A 81 -0.88 -5.76 4.44
C ALA A 81 -1.55 -7.07 4.89
N THR A 82 -0.74 -8.11 5.15
CA THR A 82 -1.23 -9.40 5.68
C THR A 82 -1.86 -9.21 7.06
N GLY A 83 -1.23 -8.43 7.94
CA GLY A 83 -1.77 -8.10 9.26
C GLY A 83 -3.11 -7.36 9.16
N ILE A 84 -3.21 -6.34 8.32
CA ILE A 84 -4.45 -5.59 8.10
C ILE A 84 -5.55 -6.50 7.57
N LEU A 85 -5.27 -7.29 6.54
CA LEU A 85 -6.24 -8.23 5.97
C LEU A 85 -6.70 -9.27 6.99
N GLY A 86 -5.78 -9.82 7.80
CA GLY A 86 -6.10 -10.76 8.87
C GLY A 86 -7.04 -10.15 9.93
N ILE A 87 -6.76 -8.92 10.35
CA ILE A 87 -7.61 -8.18 11.29
C ILE A 87 -9.00 -7.95 10.69
N MET A 88 -9.10 -7.52 9.44
CA MET A 88 -10.37 -7.27 8.76
C MET A 88 -11.22 -8.55 8.66
N ILE A 89 -10.60 -9.67 8.30
CA ILE A 89 -11.26 -10.98 8.25
C ILE A 89 -11.69 -11.43 9.66
N GLY A 90 -10.83 -11.25 10.66
CA GLY A 90 -11.14 -11.58 12.06
C GLY A 90 -12.35 -10.80 12.56
N ILE A 91 -12.40 -9.47 12.34
CA ILE A 91 -13.55 -8.62 12.69
C ILE A 91 -14.82 -9.12 12.00
N TYR A 92 -14.75 -9.48 10.71
CA TYR A 92 -15.89 -10.02 9.98
C TYR A 92 -16.46 -11.27 10.65
N PHE A 93 -15.62 -12.25 10.99
CA PHE A 93 -16.06 -13.50 11.61
C PHE A 93 -16.59 -13.30 13.03
N LEU A 94 -16.04 -12.34 13.78
CA LEU A 94 -16.53 -11.99 15.12
C LEU A 94 -17.88 -11.25 15.07
N CYS A 95 -18.03 -10.29 14.15
CA CYS A 95 -19.23 -9.47 14.06
C CYS A 95 -20.40 -10.21 13.39
N LYS A 96 -20.13 -11.10 12.43
CA LYS A 96 -21.17 -11.81 11.67
C LYS A 96 -22.22 -12.53 12.53
N PRO A 97 -21.88 -13.37 13.53
CA PRO A 97 -22.88 -14.02 14.38
C PRO A 97 -23.66 -12.99 15.21
N ILE A 98 -23.01 -11.99 15.79
CA ILE A 98 -23.63 -10.93 16.59
C ILE A 98 -24.65 -10.15 15.75
N CYS A 99 -24.25 -9.71 14.55
CA CYS A 99 -25.14 -9.00 13.64
C CYS A 99 -26.34 -9.87 13.23
N ARG A 100 -26.14 -11.18 13.06
CA ARG A 100 -27.22 -12.12 12.73
C ARG A 100 -28.23 -12.25 13.88
N GLU A 101 -27.75 -12.40 15.13
CA GLU A 101 -28.62 -12.48 16.31
C GLU A 101 -29.43 -11.19 16.49
N LEU A 102 -28.79 -10.01 16.38
CA LEU A 102 -29.48 -8.72 16.44
C LEU A 102 -30.57 -8.61 15.38
N SER A 103 -30.29 -9.06 14.17
CA SER A 103 -31.24 -9.00 13.05
C SER A 103 -32.43 -9.95 13.24
N ILE A 104 -32.23 -11.13 13.85
CA ILE A 104 -33.27 -12.13 14.03
C ILE A 104 -34.09 -11.86 15.30
N MET A 105 -33.43 -11.53 16.41
CA MET A 105 -34.08 -11.42 17.73
C MET A 105 -34.66 -10.03 18.01
N GLN A 106 -34.02 -8.98 17.48
CA GLN A 106 -34.35 -7.59 17.79
C GLN A 106 -34.80 -6.79 16.56
N PHE A 107 -34.83 -7.40 15.37
CA PHE A 107 -35.13 -6.75 14.09
C PHE A 107 -34.18 -5.59 13.74
N ILE A 108 -33.02 -5.51 14.40
CA ILE A 108 -31.99 -4.49 14.15
C ILE A 108 -31.15 -4.93 12.95
N VAL A 109 -31.36 -4.32 11.79
CA VAL A 109 -30.81 -4.76 10.50
C VAL A 109 -29.57 -3.97 10.09
N SER A 110 -29.41 -2.74 10.56
CA SER A 110 -28.33 -1.84 10.14
C SER A 110 -26.91 -2.41 10.30
N PRO A 111 -26.54 -3.16 11.37
CA PRO A 111 -25.21 -3.72 11.47
C PRO A 111 -24.92 -4.78 10.42
N THR A 112 -25.94 -5.59 10.07
CA THR A 112 -25.83 -6.62 9.04
C THR A 112 -25.67 -5.99 7.65
N VAL A 113 -26.44 -4.93 7.35
CA VAL A 113 -26.34 -4.17 6.11
C VAL A 113 -24.95 -3.54 5.98
N LEU A 114 -24.46 -2.85 7.00
CA LEU A 114 -23.15 -2.20 7.01
C LEU A 114 -22.01 -3.22 6.84
N LEU A 115 -22.11 -4.37 7.49
CA LEU A 115 -21.13 -5.44 7.37
C LEU A 115 -21.06 -5.99 5.94
N GLN A 116 -22.21 -6.19 5.28
CA GLN A 116 -22.27 -6.75 3.94
C GLN A 116 -21.96 -5.71 2.85
N THR A 117 -22.46 -4.49 2.96
CA THR A 117 -22.36 -3.47 1.91
C THR A 117 -21.08 -2.65 1.94
N VAL A 118 -20.44 -2.49 3.09
CA VAL A 118 -19.23 -1.69 3.24
C VAL A 118 -18.03 -2.56 3.59
N TRP A 119 -18.15 -3.40 4.61
CA TRP A 119 -17.00 -4.16 5.12
C TRP A 119 -16.51 -5.23 4.13
N VAL A 120 -17.43 -6.02 3.54
CA VAL A 120 -17.07 -7.08 2.59
C VAL A 120 -16.40 -6.51 1.33
N PRO A 121 -16.90 -5.47 0.65
CA PRO A 121 -16.19 -4.85 -0.47
C PRO A 121 -14.82 -4.30 -0.11
N LEU A 122 -14.69 -3.62 1.03
CA LEU A 122 -13.41 -3.12 1.51
C LEU A 122 -12.39 -4.24 1.70
N THR A 123 -12.79 -5.34 2.34
CA THR A 123 -11.92 -6.52 2.51
C THR A 123 -11.53 -7.14 1.18
N ALA A 124 -12.45 -7.17 0.21
CA ALA A 124 -12.19 -7.68 -1.14
C ALA A 124 -11.17 -6.81 -1.90
N VAL A 125 -11.27 -5.47 -1.81
CA VAL A 125 -10.29 -4.54 -2.40
C VAL A 125 -8.89 -4.75 -1.79
N VAL A 126 -8.80 -4.81 -0.46
CA VAL A 126 -7.53 -5.05 0.25
C VAL A 126 -6.98 -6.43 -0.11
N GLY A 127 -7.83 -7.45 -0.21
CA GLY A 127 -7.46 -8.81 -0.61
C GLY A 127 -6.90 -8.87 -2.03
N GLY A 128 -7.53 -8.20 -3.00
CA GLY A 128 -7.04 -8.11 -4.37
C GLY A 128 -5.68 -7.40 -4.47
N TRP A 129 -5.51 -6.31 -3.75
CA TRP A 129 -4.24 -5.60 -3.65
C TRP A 129 -3.15 -6.49 -3.00
N TRP A 130 -3.49 -7.22 -1.93
CA TRP A 130 -2.61 -8.15 -1.25
C TRP A 130 -2.19 -9.31 -2.16
N LEU A 131 -3.12 -9.91 -2.91
CA LEU A 131 -2.83 -11.00 -3.87
C LEU A 131 -1.81 -10.56 -4.93
N MET A 132 -1.98 -9.36 -5.48
CA MET A 132 -1.02 -8.81 -6.45
C MET A 132 0.34 -8.56 -5.84
N GLN A 133 0.40 -8.13 -4.59
CA GLN A 133 1.65 -7.94 -3.88
C GLN A 133 2.35 -9.27 -3.58
N ALA A 134 1.61 -10.32 -3.23
CA ALA A 134 2.12 -11.68 -3.08
C ALA A 134 2.68 -12.22 -4.41
N ALA A 135 1.92 -12.08 -5.50
CA ALA A 135 2.35 -12.47 -6.84
C ALA A 135 3.63 -11.72 -7.27
N ALA A 136 3.72 -10.43 -6.96
CA ALA A 136 4.92 -9.63 -7.26
C ALA A 136 6.16 -10.09 -6.50
N LEU A 137 6.02 -10.51 -5.25
CA LEU A 137 7.13 -11.07 -4.47
C LEU A 137 7.60 -12.41 -5.04
N LEU A 138 6.67 -13.26 -5.51
CA LEU A 138 6.97 -14.55 -6.12
C LEU A 138 7.59 -14.41 -7.52
N LEU A 139 6.98 -13.58 -8.36
CA LEU A 139 7.37 -13.40 -9.77
C LEU A 139 8.44 -12.31 -9.98
N LYS A 140 8.88 -11.64 -8.91
CA LYS A 140 9.78 -10.46 -8.95
C LYS A 140 9.26 -9.34 -9.86
N ALA A 141 7.93 -9.27 -10.06
CA ALA A 141 7.28 -8.28 -10.88
C ALA A 141 7.24 -6.92 -10.18
N GLN A 142 7.34 -5.85 -10.98
CA GLN A 142 7.21 -4.48 -10.47
C GLN A 142 5.92 -3.84 -10.99
N PRO A 143 5.29 -2.94 -10.22
CA PRO A 143 4.12 -2.21 -10.70
C PRO A 143 4.48 -1.35 -11.92
N ILE A 144 3.52 -1.20 -12.84
CA ILE A 144 3.72 -0.47 -14.08
C ILE A 144 3.63 1.03 -13.78
N CYS A 145 4.77 1.70 -13.65
CA CYS A 145 4.85 3.16 -13.40
C CYS A 145 4.72 3.99 -14.69
N LYS A 146 3.76 3.68 -15.57
CA LYS A 146 3.49 4.47 -16.78
C LYS A 146 2.63 5.70 -16.46
N PRO A 147 2.72 6.79 -17.24
CA PRO A 147 1.97 8.03 -16.97
C PRO A 147 0.45 7.83 -16.97
N TRP A 148 -0.09 6.95 -17.80
CA TRP A 148 -1.51 6.62 -17.85
C TRP A 148 -2.01 5.82 -16.63
N GLY A 149 -1.14 5.17 -15.86
CA GLY A 149 -1.50 4.51 -14.60
C GLY A 149 -2.10 5.46 -13.56
N LYS A 150 -1.73 6.75 -13.60
CA LYS A 150 -2.32 7.79 -12.74
C LYS A 150 -3.82 8.00 -13.03
N TYR A 151 -4.20 7.97 -14.30
CA TYR A 151 -5.60 8.15 -14.72
C TYR A 151 -6.46 6.95 -14.33
N ILE A 152 -5.97 5.73 -14.58
CA ILE A 152 -6.67 4.50 -14.18
C ILE A 152 -6.87 4.48 -12.66
N ARG A 153 -5.84 4.80 -11.86
CA ARG A 153 -5.96 4.85 -10.41
C ARG A 153 -6.99 5.88 -9.96
N ARG A 154 -7.01 7.08 -10.56
CA ARG A 154 -8.02 8.11 -10.25
C ARG A 154 -9.42 7.63 -10.60
N ALA A 155 -9.59 6.96 -11.74
CA ALA A 155 -10.87 6.39 -12.15
C ALA A 155 -11.34 5.31 -11.18
N VAL A 156 -10.47 4.37 -10.77
CA VAL A 156 -10.80 3.33 -9.79
C VAL A 156 -11.17 3.92 -8.44
N LEU A 157 -10.39 4.90 -7.95
CA LEU A 157 -10.69 5.60 -6.69
C LEU A 157 -12.00 6.38 -6.80
N GLY A 158 -12.26 7.07 -7.91
CA GLY A 158 -13.52 7.77 -8.16
C GLY A 158 -14.71 6.82 -8.15
N LEU A 159 -14.58 5.65 -8.77
CA LEU A 159 -15.62 4.61 -8.76
C LEU A 159 -15.88 4.08 -7.33
N LEU A 160 -14.84 3.80 -6.57
CA LEU A 160 -14.98 3.34 -5.18
C LEU A 160 -15.63 4.42 -4.29
N ILE A 161 -15.24 5.69 -4.45
CA ILE A 161 -15.83 6.82 -3.71
C ILE A 161 -17.30 7.01 -4.14
N GLY A 162 -17.60 6.91 -5.43
CA GLY A 162 -18.98 6.99 -5.95
C GLY A 162 -19.88 5.88 -5.39
N CYS A 163 -19.40 4.63 -5.36
CA CYS A 163 -20.12 3.53 -4.70
C CYS A 163 -20.37 3.83 -3.22
N LEU A 164 -19.35 4.31 -2.51
CA LEU A 164 -19.46 4.65 -1.09
C LEU A 164 -20.45 5.80 -0.85
N ALA A 165 -20.44 6.82 -1.70
CA ALA A 165 -21.37 7.96 -1.62
C ALA A 165 -22.85 7.56 -1.78
N ILE A 166 -23.13 6.50 -2.54
CA ILE A 166 -24.49 5.95 -2.69
C ILE A 166 -24.84 5.04 -1.51
N LEU A 167 -23.89 4.24 -1.03
CA LEU A 167 -24.14 3.25 0.03
C LEU A 167 -24.23 3.89 1.43
N LEU A 168 -23.47 4.96 1.71
CA LEU A 168 -23.50 5.62 3.01
C LEU A 168 -24.87 6.18 3.41
N PRO A 169 -25.57 6.96 2.57
CA PRO A 169 -26.92 7.43 2.88
C PRO A 169 -27.88 6.26 3.16
N TYR A 170 -27.77 5.18 2.41
CA TYR A 170 -28.56 3.98 2.63
C TYR A 170 -28.28 3.31 3.98
N CYS A 171 -27.02 3.19 4.38
CA CYS A 171 -26.67 2.68 5.71
C CYS A 171 -27.16 3.58 6.83
N ILE A 172 -27.06 4.91 6.67
CA ILE A 172 -27.58 5.90 7.63
C ILE A 172 -29.10 5.77 7.78
N PHE A 173 -29.80 5.59 6.66
CA PHE A 173 -31.24 5.39 6.64
C PHE A 173 -31.67 4.17 7.47
N TRP A 174 -31.03 3.02 7.29
CA TRP A 174 -31.28 1.82 8.10
C TRP A 174 -30.95 2.07 9.58
N LEU A 175 -29.88 2.76 9.87
CA LEU A 175 -29.53 3.12 11.25
C LEU A 175 -30.59 3.97 11.92
N ILE A 176 -31.13 4.97 11.20
CA ILE A 176 -32.22 5.80 11.71
C ILE A 176 -33.49 4.95 11.97
N GLY A 177 -33.81 4.01 11.07
CA GLY A 177 -34.90 3.06 11.22
C GLY A 177 -34.75 2.21 12.47
N ASP A 178 -33.58 1.60 12.69
CA ASP A 178 -33.30 0.81 13.89
C ASP A 178 -33.38 1.64 15.18
N VAL A 179 -32.88 2.89 15.18
CA VAL A 179 -32.98 3.80 16.33
C VAL A 179 -34.45 4.15 16.64
N ARG A 180 -35.29 4.38 15.63
CA ARG A 180 -36.73 4.62 15.83
C ARG A 180 -37.43 3.38 16.38
N LEU A 181 -37.14 2.19 15.84
CA LEU A 181 -37.66 0.94 16.35
C LEU A 181 -37.37 0.78 17.83
N LEU A 182 -36.16 1.02 18.27
CA LEU A 182 -35.74 0.92 19.67
C LEU A 182 -36.41 1.97 20.58
N ARG A 183 -36.69 3.17 20.05
CA ARG A 183 -37.31 4.25 20.82
C ARG A 183 -38.82 4.16 20.90
N ASP A 184 -39.47 3.92 19.77
CA ASP A 184 -40.92 4.08 19.64
C ASP A 184 -41.66 2.73 19.51
N GLY A 185 -40.94 1.62 19.36
CA GLY A 185 -41.50 0.28 19.18
C GLY A 185 -42.26 0.10 17.83
N ALA A 186 -42.19 1.09 16.94
CA ALA A 186 -42.90 1.10 15.66
C ALA A 186 -41.92 1.01 14.50
N VAL A 187 -42.16 0.08 13.59
CA VAL A 187 -41.47 -0.02 12.30
C VAL A 187 -42.28 0.76 11.27
N ASP A 188 -42.20 2.08 11.32
CA ASP A 188 -42.66 2.85 10.16
C ASP A 188 -41.70 2.63 9.01
N MET A 189 -42.18 1.95 7.97
CA MET A 189 -41.48 1.72 6.73
C MET A 189 -41.25 3.07 6.02
N VAL A 190 -40.16 3.75 6.37
CA VAL A 190 -39.75 5.05 5.78
C VAL A 190 -39.25 4.87 4.33
N PHE A 191 -39.45 3.71 3.72
CA PHE A 191 -39.03 3.37 2.35
C PHE A 191 -39.68 4.23 1.26
N ASP A 192 -40.80 4.89 1.55
CA ASP A 192 -41.55 5.65 0.56
C ASP A 192 -40.98 7.05 0.26
N TYR A 193 -40.02 7.52 1.00
CA TYR A 193 -39.59 8.92 0.91
C TYR A 193 -38.55 9.24 -0.19
N ILE A 194 -37.79 8.28 -0.70
CA ILE A 194 -36.81 8.51 -1.79
C ILE A 194 -36.69 7.27 -2.69
N PRO A 195 -37.64 7.03 -3.58
CA PRO A 195 -37.70 5.81 -4.42
C PRO A 195 -36.44 5.64 -5.29
N LEU A 196 -35.94 6.72 -5.88
CA LEU A 196 -34.75 6.68 -6.75
C LEU A 196 -33.47 6.23 -6.01
N LEU A 197 -33.30 6.65 -4.76
CA LEU A 197 -32.12 6.28 -3.96
C LEU A 197 -32.26 4.84 -3.44
N SER A 198 -33.47 4.38 -3.14
CA SER A 198 -33.76 3.01 -2.74
C SER A 198 -33.46 2.03 -3.87
N ASP A 199 -33.94 2.30 -5.07
CA ASP A 199 -33.74 1.43 -6.24
C ASP A 199 -32.29 1.32 -6.65
N ALA A 200 -31.57 2.45 -6.67
CA ALA A 200 -30.13 2.45 -6.93
C ALA A 200 -29.35 1.69 -5.85
N ALA A 201 -29.71 1.87 -4.57
CA ALA A 201 -29.07 1.17 -3.47
C ALA A 201 -29.41 -0.33 -3.45
N TYR A 202 -30.68 -0.72 -3.73
CA TYR A 202 -31.06 -2.13 -3.88
C TYR A 202 -30.29 -2.80 -5.03
N GLY A 203 -30.20 -2.15 -6.19
CA GLY A 203 -29.41 -2.63 -7.31
C GLY A 203 -27.94 -2.83 -6.94
N LEU A 204 -27.34 -1.85 -6.24
CA LEU A 204 -25.96 -1.94 -5.76
C LEU A 204 -25.77 -3.02 -4.70
N ILE A 205 -26.72 -3.23 -3.78
CA ILE A 205 -26.64 -4.29 -2.77
C ILE A 205 -26.73 -5.65 -3.42
N TRP A 206 -27.60 -5.82 -4.38
CA TRP A 206 -27.74 -7.08 -5.11
C TRP A 206 -26.46 -7.40 -5.90
N VAL A 207 -25.93 -6.42 -6.62
CA VAL A 207 -24.62 -6.50 -7.29
C VAL A 207 -23.50 -6.74 -6.28
N ASN A 208 -23.53 -6.05 -5.14
CA ASN A 208 -22.49 -6.11 -4.10
C ASN A 208 -22.41 -7.49 -3.44
N ARG A 209 -23.54 -8.19 -3.26
CA ARG A 209 -23.58 -9.56 -2.72
C ARG A 209 -22.84 -10.57 -3.61
N SER A 210 -22.80 -10.31 -4.93
CA SER A 210 -22.10 -11.14 -5.92
C SER A 210 -20.77 -10.55 -6.39
N ALA A 211 -20.44 -9.33 -5.99
CA ALA A 211 -19.38 -8.52 -6.57
C ALA A 211 -18.03 -8.56 -5.83
N ALA A 212 -17.88 -9.39 -4.79
CA ALA A 212 -16.57 -9.55 -4.12
C ALA A 212 -15.42 -9.78 -5.12
N PRO A 213 -15.56 -10.60 -6.19
CA PRO A 213 -14.52 -10.72 -7.21
C PRO A 213 -14.22 -9.41 -7.94
N VAL A 214 -15.25 -8.59 -8.24
CA VAL A 214 -15.06 -7.29 -8.92
C VAL A 214 -14.24 -6.33 -8.05
N TYR A 215 -14.55 -6.26 -6.76
CA TYR A 215 -13.77 -5.44 -5.82
C TYR A 215 -12.32 -5.95 -5.66
N SER A 216 -12.11 -7.27 -5.72
CA SER A 216 -10.75 -7.83 -5.72
C SER A 216 -9.98 -7.44 -6.98
N VAL A 217 -10.63 -7.42 -8.15
CA VAL A 217 -10.02 -6.93 -9.40
C VAL A 217 -9.68 -5.43 -9.30
N LEU A 218 -10.56 -4.61 -8.71
CA LEU A 218 -10.27 -3.20 -8.48
C LEU A 218 -9.06 -3.00 -7.55
N GLY A 219 -8.95 -3.80 -6.50
CA GLY A 219 -7.78 -3.82 -5.62
C GLY A 219 -6.49 -4.22 -6.35
N ALA A 220 -6.56 -5.22 -7.21
CA ALA A 220 -5.45 -5.63 -8.07
C ALA A 220 -5.03 -4.51 -9.04
N LEU A 221 -5.98 -3.82 -9.66
CA LEU A 221 -5.71 -2.67 -10.54
C LEU A 221 -5.04 -1.51 -9.79
N LEU A 222 -5.44 -1.23 -8.55
CA LEU A 222 -4.78 -0.23 -7.70
C LEU A 222 -3.31 -0.59 -7.46
N TRP A 223 -2.98 -1.87 -7.29
CA TRP A 223 -1.60 -2.31 -7.14
C TRP A 223 -0.82 -2.16 -8.45
N VAL A 224 -1.37 -2.65 -9.59
CA VAL A 224 -0.71 -2.62 -10.91
C VAL A 224 -0.37 -1.19 -11.34
N THR A 225 -1.26 -0.23 -11.06
CA THR A 225 -1.05 1.18 -11.39
C THR A 225 -0.05 1.89 -10.49
N GLY A 226 0.39 1.26 -9.40
CA GLY A 226 1.43 1.72 -8.48
C GLY A 226 1.03 2.97 -7.68
N PHE A 227 1.46 3.04 -6.41
CA PHE A 227 1.45 4.32 -5.69
C PHE A 227 2.65 5.15 -6.17
N PRO A 228 2.52 6.48 -6.37
CA PRO A 228 3.66 7.30 -6.72
C PRO A 228 4.68 7.19 -5.58
N VAL A 229 5.80 6.54 -5.85
CA VAL A 229 6.97 6.71 -5.02
C VAL A 229 7.29 8.20 -5.11
N LYS A 230 7.28 8.89 -3.97
CA LYS A 230 7.72 10.28 -3.87
C LYS A 230 9.09 10.32 -4.54
N LYS A 231 9.17 10.89 -5.76
CA LYS A 231 10.46 11.18 -6.38
C LYS A 231 11.15 12.11 -5.38
N GLU A 232 12.12 11.58 -4.65
CA GLU A 232 13.08 12.41 -3.95
C GLU A 232 13.68 13.29 -5.04
N ASN A 233 13.49 14.61 -4.90
CA ASN A 233 13.89 15.64 -5.86
C ASN A 233 15.35 15.46 -6.27
N ASN A 234 15.59 14.77 -7.37
CA ASN A 234 16.85 14.79 -8.11
C ASN A 234 16.81 15.87 -9.21
N SER A 235 16.22 17.02 -8.90
CA SER A 235 16.34 18.22 -9.74
C SER A 235 17.32 19.18 -9.09
N ARG A 236 18.59 18.85 -9.12
CA ARG A 236 19.70 19.80 -9.02
C ARG A 236 20.93 19.16 -9.67
N CYS A 237 20.93 19.13 -10.97
CA CYS A 237 22.10 19.21 -11.85
C CYS A 237 21.57 19.34 -13.27
N ALA A 238 21.31 20.58 -13.68
CA ALA A 238 21.41 21.08 -15.03
C ALA A 238 22.42 22.21 -14.97
#